data_0d9c740b0cd4b607eae21eea2bca723f
#
_entry.id   0d9c740b0cd4b607eae21eea2bca723f
#
_cell.length_a   1.000
_cell.length_b   1.000
_cell.length_c   1.000
_cell.angle_alpha   90.00
_cell.angle_beta   90.00
_cell.angle_gamma   90.00
#
_symmetry.space_group_name_H-M   'P 1'
#
loop_
_entity.id
_entity.type
_entity.pdbx_description
1 polymer ?
#
loop_
_entity_poly.entity_id
_entity_poly.type
_entity_poly.pdbx_seq_one_letter_code
_entity_poly.pdbx_strand_id
1 'polypeptide(L)'
;MKVPFTWKVTGWFMVGWSAEFERGRIRPLRYFGEDLVAYRDDFGELHVLSAHCQHLGAHIGHGGKVVGDCVECPFHGWRWGPDGANTYIPYQPDRPNKALRLRVFPVREQYGCVFVWHQPDGKEPQWELPDLFEKFPQFDTDPDAYYRPYPEFSRRAENEPVHPQIVAENGPDSSHFRYVHGASVTPVCLDWQVVGEEWRFLTGWPDARSDDPNTMALRIHSHFSGLGFAISVFEGSANHRLIFACTPVEDEKSDMFYSIWWPRLPGDESEVPPPSVVDKVERQFLGTVWEDLDIWRYQRYVENPPLAKVDAKPYMAMRKWAQQFYEVPPVRS
;
A
#
# COMPACT_ATOMS: atom_id res chain seq x y z
N MET A 1 3.42 -3.75 -17.66
CA MET A 1 2.27 -4.53 -18.20
C MET A 1 1.25 -3.59 -18.83
N LYS A 2 0.79 -3.86 -20.05
CA LYS A 2 -0.30 -3.08 -20.67
C LYS A 2 -1.65 -3.60 -20.18
N VAL A 3 -2.47 -2.70 -19.63
CA VAL A 3 -3.83 -2.98 -19.15
C VAL A 3 -4.81 -2.01 -19.80
N PRO A 4 -6.11 -2.36 -19.94
CA PRO A 4 -7.09 -1.48 -20.60
C PRO A 4 -7.69 -0.41 -19.67
N PHE A 5 -7.20 -0.27 -18.47
CA PHE A 5 -7.64 0.69 -17.45
C PHE A 5 -6.51 1.60 -17.00
N THR A 6 -6.87 2.71 -16.33
CA THR A 6 -5.90 3.73 -15.90
C THR A 6 -5.00 3.25 -14.77
N TRP A 7 -3.76 3.74 -14.75
CA TRP A 7 -2.82 3.61 -13.63
C TRP A 7 -3.06 4.65 -12.52
N LYS A 8 -3.95 5.63 -12.78
CA LYS A 8 -4.35 6.65 -11.81
C LYS A 8 -5.58 6.19 -11.03
N VAL A 9 -5.36 5.25 -10.14
CA VAL A 9 -6.40 4.59 -9.35
C VAL A 9 -6.77 5.44 -8.14
N THR A 10 -8.06 5.47 -7.78
CA THR A 10 -8.54 6.15 -6.56
C THR A 10 -8.38 5.24 -5.35
N GLY A 11 -7.80 5.76 -4.26
CA GLY A 11 -7.68 5.02 -3.00
C GLY A 11 -6.53 5.49 -2.10
N TRP A 12 -6.34 4.76 -1.00
CA TRP A 12 -5.18 4.86 -0.14
C TRP A 12 -4.03 3.99 -0.67
N PHE A 13 -2.83 4.56 -0.72
CA PHE A 13 -1.65 3.90 -1.25
C PHE A 13 -0.47 4.08 -0.29
N MET A 14 0.24 3.00 0.00
CA MET A 14 1.45 3.05 0.80
C MET A 14 2.60 3.68 -0.01
N VAL A 15 3.33 4.62 0.61
CA VAL A 15 4.44 5.34 -0.05
C VAL A 15 5.77 5.18 0.68
N GLY A 16 5.80 4.44 1.76
CA GLY A 16 7.01 4.17 2.53
C GLY A 16 6.75 3.84 3.98
N TRP A 17 7.82 3.77 4.75
CA TRP A 17 7.78 3.57 6.20
C TRP A 17 8.08 4.87 6.93
N SER A 18 7.43 5.11 8.08
CA SER A 18 7.58 6.36 8.86
C SER A 18 9.04 6.73 9.15
N ALA A 19 9.89 5.72 9.38
CA ALA A 19 11.32 5.90 9.62
C ALA A 19 12.10 6.48 8.43
N GLU A 20 11.55 6.43 7.22
CA GLU A 20 12.16 7.00 6.02
C GLU A 20 11.90 8.52 5.88
N PHE A 21 11.03 9.08 6.72
CA PHE A 21 10.61 10.49 6.67
C PHE A 21 11.10 11.22 7.93
N GLU A 22 12.37 11.62 7.91
CA GLU A 22 13.02 12.28 9.04
C GLU A 22 12.47 13.69 9.30
N ARG A 23 12.40 14.08 10.58
CA ARG A 23 11.96 15.42 10.99
C ARG A 23 12.86 16.51 10.42
N GLY A 24 12.26 17.57 9.89
CA GLY A 24 12.97 18.69 9.28
C GLY A 24 13.59 18.36 7.90
N ARG A 25 13.24 17.21 7.31
CA ARG A 25 13.72 16.77 6.01
C ARG A 25 12.61 16.74 4.98
N ILE A 26 12.98 17.02 3.73
CA ILE A 26 12.14 16.89 2.55
C ILE A 26 12.62 15.67 1.76
N ARG A 27 11.71 14.79 1.40
CA ARG A 27 11.95 13.62 0.56
C ARG A 27 11.20 13.78 -0.75
N PRO A 28 11.88 13.84 -1.92
CA PRO A 28 11.20 13.76 -3.21
C PRO A 28 10.62 12.35 -3.41
N LEU A 29 9.41 12.27 -3.95
CA LEU A 29 8.72 11.05 -4.29
C LEU A 29 8.19 11.15 -5.73
N ARG A 30 8.00 10.00 -6.36
CA ARG A 30 7.36 9.89 -7.67
C ARG A 30 6.27 8.85 -7.61
N TYR A 31 4.99 9.28 -7.62
CA TYR A 31 3.82 8.39 -7.62
C TYR A 31 2.70 8.95 -8.48
N PHE A 32 1.85 8.07 -9.02
CA PHE A 32 0.69 8.42 -9.84
C PHE A 32 1.02 9.23 -11.10
N GLY A 33 2.27 9.14 -11.59
CA GLY A 33 2.77 9.94 -12.70
C GLY A 33 3.10 11.39 -12.33
N GLU A 34 3.12 11.73 -11.03
CA GLU A 34 3.37 13.07 -10.52
C GLU A 34 4.63 13.11 -9.63
N ASP A 35 5.35 14.23 -9.67
CA ASP A 35 6.43 14.51 -8.72
C ASP A 35 5.82 15.09 -7.44
N LEU A 36 6.15 14.49 -6.31
CA LEU A 36 5.66 14.83 -4.99
C LEU A 36 6.82 15.21 -4.08
N VAL A 37 6.53 15.94 -3.02
CA VAL A 37 7.42 16.12 -1.88
C VAL A 37 6.71 15.68 -0.61
N ALA A 38 7.32 14.73 0.11
CA ALA A 38 6.95 14.42 1.47
C ALA A 38 7.90 15.14 2.41
N TYR A 39 7.38 15.76 3.46
CA TYR A 39 8.22 16.38 4.48
C TYR A 39 7.61 16.21 5.85
N ARG A 40 8.47 15.92 6.83
CA ARG A 40 8.08 15.95 8.24
C ARG A 40 8.48 17.30 8.79
N ASP A 41 7.50 18.04 9.26
CA ASP A 41 7.68 19.40 9.75
C ASP A 41 8.43 19.47 11.09
N ASP A 42 8.66 20.70 11.59
CA ASP A 42 9.36 20.90 12.86
C ASP A 42 8.52 20.48 14.08
N PHE A 43 7.24 20.18 13.90
CA PHE A 43 6.34 19.69 14.95
C PHE A 43 6.19 18.17 14.92
N GLY A 44 6.68 17.50 13.86
CA GLY A 44 6.65 16.05 13.69
C GLY A 44 5.53 15.53 12.80
N GLU A 45 4.69 16.41 12.25
CA GLU A 45 3.61 16.04 11.34
C GLU A 45 4.14 15.80 9.91
N LEU A 46 3.62 14.78 9.25
CA LEU A 46 4.01 14.42 7.88
C LEU A 46 3.01 14.98 6.87
N HIS A 47 3.55 15.66 5.88
CA HIS A 47 2.78 16.28 4.80
C HIS A 47 3.28 15.81 3.43
N VAL A 48 2.36 15.69 2.45
CA VAL A 48 2.71 15.37 1.06
C VAL A 48 2.03 16.37 0.12
N LEU A 49 2.84 17.05 -0.69
CA LEU A 49 2.41 18.06 -1.66
C LEU A 49 2.93 17.74 -3.05
N SER A 50 2.34 18.32 -4.09
CA SER A 50 2.96 18.36 -5.42
C SER A 50 4.30 19.10 -5.35
N ALA A 51 5.31 18.62 -6.07
CA ALA A 51 6.71 19.02 -5.89
C ALA A 51 7.07 20.38 -6.48
N HIS A 52 6.32 20.87 -7.46
CA HIS A 52 6.72 22.02 -8.26
C HIS A 52 6.13 23.33 -7.73
N CYS A 53 7.03 24.25 -7.29
CA CYS A 53 6.67 25.57 -6.85
C CYS A 53 5.94 26.35 -7.95
N GLN A 54 4.74 26.86 -7.67
CA GLN A 54 3.91 27.56 -8.67
C GLN A 54 4.47 28.93 -9.09
N HIS A 55 5.57 29.39 -8.50
CA HIS A 55 6.23 30.60 -8.96
C HIS A 55 6.85 30.41 -10.36
N LEU A 56 7.89 29.58 -10.46
CA LEU A 56 8.62 29.30 -11.70
C LEU A 56 8.99 27.81 -11.86
N GLY A 57 8.24 26.90 -11.27
CA GLY A 57 8.35 25.46 -11.52
C GLY A 57 9.52 24.75 -10.86
N ALA A 58 10.26 25.38 -9.93
CA ALA A 58 11.38 24.72 -9.26
C ALA A 58 10.85 23.54 -8.41
N HIS A 59 11.56 22.41 -8.48
CA HIS A 59 11.23 21.23 -7.67
C HIS A 59 11.69 21.43 -6.22
N ILE A 60 10.73 21.51 -5.28
CA ILE A 60 11.00 21.83 -3.87
C ILE A 60 11.86 20.77 -3.18
N GLY A 61 11.72 19.49 -3.56
CA GLY A 61 12.47 18.37 -2.98
C GLY A 61 13.98 18.38 -3.24
N HIS A 62 14.47 19.22 -4.17
CA HIS A 62 15.88 19.32 -4.51
C HIS A 62 16.46 20.65 -4.02
N GLY A 63 16.84 20.68 -2.72
CA GLY A 63 17.46 21.84 -2.08
C GLY A 63 16.49 22.74 -1.31
N GLY A 64 15.20 22.43 -1.26
CA GLY A 64 14.23 23.06 -0.39
C GLY A 64 14.51 22.79 1.10
N LYS A 65 13.82 23.53 1.97
CA LYS A 65 13.99 23.42 3.43
C LYS A 65 12.63 23.34 4.11
N VAL A 66 12.59 22.66 5.24
CA VAL A 66 11.47 22.75 6.19
C VAL A 66 11.67 24.00 7.04
N VAL A 67 10.60 24.76 7.25
CA VAL A 67 10.60 25.98 8.09
C VAL A 67 9.27 26.02 8.85
N GLY A 68 9.31 25.61 10.13
CA GLY A 68 8.09 25.43 10.92
C GLY A 68 7.24 24.30 10.37
N ASP A 69 6.01 24.60 9.98
CA ASP A 69 5.09 23.68 9.31
C ASP A 69 5.14 23.74 7.77
N CYS A 70 5.96 24.64 7.21
CA CYS A 70 6.03 24.93 5.80
C CYS A 70 7.26 24.31 5.11
N VAL A 71 7.18 24.17 3.78
CA VAL A 71 8.35 23.95 2.92
C VAL A 71 8.74 25.22 2.17
N GLU A 72 10.04 25.51 2.11
CA GLU A 72 10.63 26.65 1.42
C GLU A 72 11.24 26.21 0.08
N CYS A 73 10.83 26.85 -0.99
CA CYS A 73 11.36 26.64 -2.33
C CYS A 73 12.83 27.08 -2.43
N PRO A 74 13.74 26.26 -2.98
CA PRO A 74 15.18 26.59 -3.03
C PRO A 74 15.51 27.73 -3.99
N PHE A 75 14.59 28.06 -4.93
CA PHE A 75 14.88 29.03 -5.98
C PHE A 75 14.71 30.48 -5.50
N HIS A 76 13.55 30.82 -4.88
CA HIS A 76 13.27 32.18 -4.47
C HIS A 76 12.71 32.29 -3.03
N GLY A 77 12.80 31.22 -2.23
CA GLY A 77 12.38 31.24 -0.84
C GLY A 77 10.86 31.33 -0.60
N TRP A 78 10.04 31.06 -1.62
CA TRP A 78 8.59 31.01 -1.41
C TRP A 78 8.25 29.84 -0.50
N ARG A 79 7.35 30.07 0.48
CA ARG A 79 6.93 29.03 1.42
C ARG A 79 5.52 28.57 1.14
N TRP A 80 5.33 27.28 1.31
CA TRP A 80 4.08 26.58 1.09
C TRP A 80 3.69 25.84 2.36
N GLY A 81 2.50 26.11 2.87
CA GLY A 81 1.97 25.49 4.07
C GLY A 81 1.48 24.06 3.84
N PRO A 82 1.10 23.35 4.92
CA PRO A 82 0.57 21.98 4.85
C PRO A 82 -0.73 21.87 4.06
N ASP A 83 -1.51 22.95 3.98
CA ASP A 83 -2.72 23.06 3.15
C ASP A 83 -2.42 23.43 1.68
N GLY A 84 -1.13 23.45 1.30
CA GLY A 84 -0.64 23.83 -0.02
C GLY A 84 -0.67 25.32 -0.32
N ALA A 85 -1.17 26.18 0.57
CA ALA A 85 -1.24 27.61 0.32
C ALA A 85 0.15 28.27 0.32
N ASN A 86 0.33 29.30 -0.53
CA ASN A 86 1.50 30.17 -0.41
C ASN A 86 1.38 31.03 0.86
N THR A 87 2.30 30.82 1.80
CA THR A 87 2.29 31.47 3.13
C THR A 87 3.28 32.63 3.24
N TYR A 88 4.34 32.64 2.40
CA TYR A 88 5.39 33.64 2.49
C TYR A 88 6.13 33.86 1.17
N ILE A 89 6.43 35.11 0.86
CA ILE A 89 7.27 35.55 -0.27
C ILE A 89 8.35 36.49 0.31
N PRO A 90 9.65 36.15 0.29
CA PRO A 90 10.71 36.90 1.00
C PRO A 90 10.79 38.41 0.63
N TYR A 91 10.57 38.72 -0.63
CA TYR A 91 10.62 40.09 -1.15
C TYR A 91 9.24 40.77 -1.22
N GLN A 92 8.19 40.12 -0.66
CA GLN A 92 6.83 40.67 -0.51
C GLN A 92 6.17 40.04 0.74
N PRO A 93 6.75 40.16 1.94
CA PRO A 93 6.36 39.35 3.10
C PRO A 93 4.91 39.63 3.56
N ASP A 94 4.41 40.85 3.41
CA ASP A 94 3.07 41.24 3.85
C ASP A 94 1.95 40.80 2.88
N ARG A 95 2.29 40.24 1.74
CA ARG A 95 1.33 39.86 0.68
C ARG A 95 1.66 38.54 0.03
N PRO A 96 1.55 37.39 0.75
CA PRO A 96 1.63 36.09 0.11
C PRO A 96 0.50 35.94 -0.90
N ASN A 97 0.72 35.14 -1.94
CA ASN A 97 -0.28 34.91 -2.97
C ASN A 97 -1.24 33.78 -2.55
N LYS A 98 -2.27 34.11 -1.77
CA LYS A 98 -3.23 33.13 -1.22
C LYS A 98 -4.09 32.42 -2.28
N ALA A 99 -4.08 32.87 -3.54
CA ALA A 99 -4.79 32.21 -4.62
C ALA A 99 -4.02 31.00 -5.18
N LEU A 100 -2.70 30.96 -4.96
CA LEU A 100 -1.85 29.85 -5.40
C LEU A 100 -1.83 28.76 -4.34
N ARG A 101 -2.01 27.50 -4.79
CA ARG A 101 -1.96 26.32 -3.93
C ARG A 101 -1.26 25.18 -4.63
N LEU A 102 -0.35 24.54 -3.96
CA LEU A 102 0.12 23.21 -4.34
C LEU A 102 -0.99 22.19 -4.04
N ARG A 103 -1.07 21.15 -4.85
CA ARG A 103 -1.96 20.03 -4.55
C ARG A 103 -1.49 19.33 -3.27
N VAL A 104 -2.43 19.07 -2.38
CA VAL A 104 -2.21 18.32 -1.15
C VAL A 104 -2.64 16.88 -1.36
N PHE A 105 -1.86 15.94 -0.85
CA PHE A 105 -2.22 14.54 -0.77
C PHE A 105 -2.48 14.19 0.70
N PRO A 106 -3.72 13.90 1.09
CA PRO A 106 -4.02 13.48 2.47
C PRO A 106 -3.15 12.32 2.92
N VAL A 107 -2.57 12.43 4.11
CA VAL A 107 -1.62 11.46 4.67
C VAL A 107 -2.22 10.79 5.89
N ARG A 108 -1.93 9.50 6.06
CA ARG A 108 -2.16 8.74 7.30
C ARG A 108 -0.92 7.91 7.62
N GLU A 109 -0.54 7.89 8.88
CA GLU A 109 0.50 7.01 9.41
C GLU A 109 -0.14 5.99 10.35
N GLN A 110 0.11 4.72 10.12
CA GLN A 110 -0.33 3.64 11.00
C GLN A 110 0.77 2.60 11.14
N TYR A 111 1.12 2.26 12.39
CA TYR A 111 2.04 1.16 12.73
C TYR A 111 3.36 1.18 11.96
N GLY A 112 3.89 2.38 11.72
CA GLY A 112 5.13 2.59 10.99
C GLY A 112 5.02 2.58 9.47
N CYS A 113 3.81 2.48 8.90
CA CYS A 113 3.53 2.62 7.47
C CYS A 113 2.93 3.98 7.15
N VAL A 114 3.31 4.55 6.00
CA VAL A 114 2.81 5.84 5.51
C VAL A 114 1.93 5.62 4.29
N PHE A 115 0.72 6.13 4.36
CA PHE A 115 -0.27 6.07 3.29
C PHE A 115 -0.63 7.47 2.81
N VAL A 116 -0.84 7.62 1.51
CA VAL A 116 -1.41 8.82 0.90
C VAL A 116 -2.71 8.47 0.19
N TRP A 117 -3.66 9.41 0.24
CA TRP A 117 -4.85 9.33 -0.58
C TRP A 117 -4.57 9.87 -1.97
N HIS A 118 -4.89 9.08 -2.98
CA HIS A 118 -4.89 9.53 -4.37
C HIS A 118 -6.29 9.48 -4.96
N GLN A 119 -6.67 10.56 -5.62
CA GLN A 119 -7.84 10.65 -6.49
C GLN A 119 -7.47 11.63 -7.61
N PRO A 120 -7.63 11.30 -8.89
CA PRO A 120 -7.12 12.10 -10.02
C PRO A 120 -7.54 13.57 -10.00
N ASP A 121 -8.80 13.88 -9.64
CA ASP A 121 -9.31 15.25 -9.53
C ASP A 121 -8.93 15.96 -8.22
N GLY A 122 -8.17 15.31 -7.31
CA GLY A 122 -7.76 15.87 -6.02
C GLY A 122 -8.90 15.99 -5.00
N LYS A 123 -9.96 15.16 -5.13
CA LYS A 123 -11.04 15.11 -4.14
C LYS A 123 -10.58 14.48 -2.83
N GLU A 124 -11.21 14.91 -1.74
CA GLU A 124 -10.97 14.36 -0.40
C GLU A 124 -11.24 12.86 -0.33
N PRO A 125 -10.65 12.17 0.67
CA PRO A 125 -10.88 10.74 0.88
C PRO A 125 -12.37 10.39 0.95
N GLN A 126 -12.78 9.40 0.16
CA GLN A 126 -14.16 8.90 0.14
C GLN A 126 -14.40 7.85 1.22
N TRP A 127 -13.33 7.31 1.81
CA TRP A 127 -13.34 6.42 2.97
C TRP A 127 -12.08 6.61 3.81
N GLU A 128 -12.18 6.30 5.07
CA GLU A 128 -11.02 6.37 5.98
C GLU A 128 -10.09 5.17 5.76
N LEU A 129 -8.79 5.40 6.00
CA LEU A 129 -7.84 4.29 6.05
C LEU A 129 -8.26 3.33 7.18
N PRO A 130 -8.54 2.05 6.89
CA PRO A 130 -8.91 1.10 7.93
C PRO A 130 -7.78 0.90 8.93
N ASP A 131 -8.13 0.70 10.20
CA ASP A 131 -7.13 0.30 11.18
C ASP A 131 -6.61 -1.11 10.89
N LEU A 132 -5.28 -1.24 10.78
CA LEU A 132 -4.62 -2.47 10.32
C LEU A 132 -4.72 -3.62 11.31
N PHE A 133 -4.95 -3.34 12.59
CA PHE A 133 -5.08 -4.33 13.65
C PHE A 133 -6.54 -4.63 13.98
N GLU A 134 -7.38 -3.62 14.08
CA GLU A 134 -8.80 -3.78 14.43
C GLU A 134 -9.64 -4.45 13.34
N LYS A 135 -9.14 -4.51 12.09
CA LYS A 135 -9.83 -5.24 11.01
C LYS A 135 -10.01 -6.73 11.28
N PHE A 136 -9.23 -7.31 12.17
CA PHE A 136 -9.29 -8.73 12.54
C PHE A 136 -9.42 -8.89 14.05
N PRO A 137 -10.56 -8.50 14.64
CA PRO A 137 -10.76 -8.49 16.10
C PRO A 137 -10.74 -9.88 16.75
N GLN A 138 -10.83 -10.95 15.96
CA GLN A 138 -10.70 -12.32 16.44
C GLN A 138 -9.25 -12.75 16.75
N PHE A 139 -8.27 -11.94 16.37
CA PHE A 139 -6.84 -12.12 16.66
C PHE A 139 -6.35 -11.01 17.59
N ASP A 140 -5.16 -11.17 18.14
CA ASP A 140 -4.57 -10.15 19.01
C ASP A 140 -4.47 -8.80 18.26
N THR A 141 -5.13 -7.78 18.79
CA THR A 141 -5.20 -6.43 18.21
C THR A 141 -4.19 -5.47 18.82
N ASP A 142 -3.42 -5.90 19.84
CA ASP A 142 -2.37 -5.08 20.43
C ASP A 142 -1.14 -5.05 19.52
N PRO A 143 -0.78 -3.90 18.92
CA PRO A 143 0.40 -3.80 18.07
C PRO A 143 1.72 -4.02 18.82
N ASP A 144 1.74 -3.81 20.14
CA ASP A 144 2.94 -4.02 20.95
C ASP A 144 3.20 -5.52 21.24
N ALA A 145 2.21 -6.39 20.98
CA ALA A 145 2.39 -7.84 20.98
C ALA A 145 3.23 -8.36 19.79
N TYR A 146 3.59 -7.46 18.86
CA TYR A 146 4.33 -7.81 17.64
C TYR A 146 5.64 -7.03 17.57
N TYR A 147 6.63 -7.61 16.88
CA TYR A 147 7.80 -6.85 16.45
C TYR A 147 7.43 -5.86 15.37
N ARG A 148 8.02 -4.65 15.41
CA ARG A 148 7.87 -3.66 14.34
C ARG A 148 8.46 -4.21 13.04
N PRO A 149 7.75 -4.07 11.89
CA PRO A 149 8.17 -4.72 10.66
C PRO A 149 9.40 -4.08 10.00
N TYR A 150 9.58 -2.76 10.13
CA TYR A 150 10.70 -2.06 9.47
C TYR A 150 11.90 -1.89 10.40
N PRO A 151 13.13 -2.17 9.93
CA PRO A 151 13.46 -2.61 8.56
C PRO A 151 13.49 -4.14 8.34
N GLU A 152 13.56 -4.97 9.40
CA GLU A 152 13.91 -6.39 9.32
C GLU A 152 12.86 -7.22 8.55
N PHE A 153 11.58 -6.96 8.79
CA PHE A 153 10.46 -7.70 8.20
C PHE A 153 9.73 -6.91 7.10
N SER A 154 10.44 -5.98 6.48
CA SER A 154 9.89 -5.14 5.41
C SER A 154 10.74 -5.22 4.15
N ARG A 155 10.07 -5.23 2.99
CA ARG A 155 10.74 -5.25 1.68
C ARG A 155 10.01 -4.30 0.73
N ARG A 156 10.80 -3.71 -0.18
CA ARG A 156 10.30 -2.91 -1.31
C ARG A 156 10.85 -3.47 -2.61
N ALA A 157 9.98 -3.59 -3.62
CA ALA A 157 10.39 -3.74 -5.01
C ALA A 157 9.97 -2.48 -5.77
N GLU A 158 10.91 -1.86 -6.46
CA GLU A 158 10.68 -0.57 -7.11
C GLU A 158 10.48 -0.75 -8.62
N ASN A 159 9.55 0.06 -9.18
CA ASN A 159 9.30 0.13 -10.62
C ASN A 159 8.92 -1.21 -11.28
N GLU A 160 8.22 -2.06 -10.56
CA GLU A 160 7.75 -3.35 -11.10
C GLU A 160 6.63 -3.14 -12.13
N PRO A 161 6.63 -3.91 -13.24
CA PRO A 161 5.68 -3.72 -14.33
C PRO A 161 4.32 -4.38 -14.02
N VAL A 162 3.77 -4.14 -12.83
CA VAL A 162 2.52 -4.72 -12.36
C VAL A 162 1.52 -3.63 -11.95
N HIS A 163 0.26 -3.82 -12.31
CA HIS A 163 -0.83 -2.93 -11.94
C HIS A 163 -1.48 -3.38 -10.62
N PRO A 164 -1.92 -2.46 -9.73
CA PRO A 164 -2.55 -2.82 -8.45
C PRO A 164 -3.71 -3.83 -8.58
N GLN A 165 -4.54 -3.74 -9.62
CA GLN A 165 -5.60 -4.73 -9.84
C GLN A 165 -5.05 -6.14 -10.08
N ILE A 166 -3.93 -6.30 -10.77
CA ILE A 166 -3.33 -7.62 -11.02
C ILE A 166 -2.86 -8.25 -9.71
N VAL A 167 -2.30 -7.42 -8.81
CA VAL A 167 -1.95 -7.86 -7.45
C VAL A 167 -3.21 -8.31 -6.69
N ALA A 168 -4.30 -7.55 -6.77
CA ALA A 168 -5.56 -7.91 -6.13
C ALA A 168 -6.19 -9.17 -6.73
N GLU A 169 -5.98 -9.44 -8.03
CA GLU A 169 -6.43 -10.66 -8.72
C GLU A 169 -5.78 -11.94 -8.17
N ASN A 170 -4.61 -11.84 -7.52
CA ASN A 170 -3.99 -12.97 -6.85
C ASN A 170 -4.79 -13.47 -5.64
N GLY A 171 -5.59 -12.61 -5.01
CA GLY A 171 -6.38 -12.98 -3.85
C GLY A 171 -7.37 -14.12 -4.10
N PRO A 172 -8.28 -14.01 -5.08
CA PRO A 172 -9.22 -15.07 -5.40
C PRO A 172 -8.61 -16.26 -6.17
N ASP A 173 -7.38 -16.13 -6.69
CA ASP A 173 -6.65 -17.23 -7.33
C ASP A 173 -5.91 -18.06 -6.30
N SER A 174 -6.63 -18.93 -5.58
CA SER A 174 -6.01 -19.77 -4.57
C SER A 174 -5.10 -20.86 -5.16
N SER A 175 -5.25 -21.20 -6.43
CA SER A 175 -4.47 -22.27 -7.07
C SER A 175 -3.00 -21.90 -7.27
N HIS A 176 -2.66 -20.61 -7.44
CA HIS A 176 -1.27 -20.17 -7.65
C HIS A 176 -0.35 -20.56 -6.48
N PHE A 177 -0.85 -20.58 -5.24
CA PHE A 177 -0.05 -20.97 -4.07
C PHE A 177 0.62 -22.36 -4.20
N ARG A 178 -0.03 -23.27 -4.92
CA ARG A 178 0.57 -24.60 -5.16
C ARG A 178 1.70 -24.55 -6.20
N TYR A 179 1.51 -23.80 -7.25
CA TYR A 179 2.40 -23.83 -8.42
C TYR A 179 3.50 -22.77 -8.36
N VAL A 180 3.24 -21.64 -7.74
CA VAL A 180 4.21 -20.56 -7.56
C VAL A 180 4.96 -20.75 -6.24
N HIS A 181 4.24 -20.94 -5.14
CA HIS A 181 4.83 -21.02 -3.79
C HIS A 181 5.06 -22.45 -3.28
N GLY A 182 4.89 -23.45 -4.12
CA GLY A 182 5.19 -24.84 -3.78
C GLY A 182 4.33 -25.45 -2.66
N ALA A 183 3.11 -24.93 -2.43
CA ALA A 183 2.22 -25.48 -1.41
C ALA A 183 1.93 -26.97 -1.69
N SER A 184 2.06 -27.81 -0.68
CA SER A 184 1.88 -29.28 -0.81
C SER A 184 0.47 -29.69 -1.18
N VAL A 185 -0.52 -28.88 -0.80
CA VAL A 185 -1.94 -29.03 -1.14
C VAL A 185 -2.43 -27.77 -1.85
N THR A 186 -3.41 -27.90 -2.74
CA THR A 186 -4.03 -26.74 -3.38
C THR A 186 -4.98 -26.07 -2.37
N PRO A 187 -4.78 -24.81 -2.01
CA PRO A 187 -5.71 -24.07 -1.15
C PRO A 187 -7.04 -23.87 -1.84
N VAL A 188 -8.05 -23.54 -1.05
CA VAL A 188 -9.41 -23.26 -1.53
C VAL A 188 -9.90 -21.93 -1.01
N CYS A 189 -10.64 -21.19 -1.85
CA CYS A 189 -11.37 -20.02 -1.39
C CYS A 189 -12.57 -20.52 -0.56
N LEU A 190 -12.55 -20.24 0.76
CA LEU A 190 -13.59 -20.67 1.69
C LEU A 190 -14.76 -19.69 1.71
N ASP A 191 -14.47 -18.39 1.63
CA ASP A 191 -15.47 -17.32 1.65
C ASP A 191 -14.92 -16.06 0.97
N TRP A 192 -15.81 -15.21 0.48
CA TRP A 192 -15.47 -13.89 -0.04
C TRP A 192 -16.66 -12.94 0.02
N GLN A 193 -16.40 -11.66 0.25
CA GLN A 193 -17.40 -10.62 0.37
C GLN A 193 -16.93 -9.31 -0.25
N VAL A 194 -17.86 -8.56 -0.84
CA VAL A 194 -17.69 -7.17 -1.26
C VAL A 194 -18.52 -6.28 -0.35
N VAL A 195 -17.87 -5.33 0.32
CA VAL A 195 -18.54 -4.37 1.20
C VAL A 195 -18.00 -2.96 0.89
N GLY A 196 -18.67 -2.24 -0.01
CA GLY A 196 -18.21 -0.93 -0.46
C GLY A 196 -16.81 -1.02 -1.10
N GLU A 197 -15.88 -0.26 -0.55
CA GLU A 197 -14.48 -0.22 -0.96
C GLU A 197 -13.67 -1.44 -0.51
N GLU A 198 -14.25 -2.33 0.28
CA GLU A 198 -13.55 -3.51 0.79
C GLU A 198 -13.84 -4.76 -0.06
N TRP A 199 -12.78 -5.51 -0.35
CA TRP A 199 -12.81 -6.88 -0.82
C TRP A 199 -12.23 -7.78 0.26
N ARG A 200 -13.05 -8.67 0.81
CA ARG A 200 -12.67 -9.62 1.85
C ARG A 200 -12.68 -11.02 1.29
N PHE A 201 -11.68 -11.82 1.63
CA PHE A 201 -11.68 -13.23 1.26
C PHE A 201 -10.95 -14.07 2.31
N LEU A 202 -11.33 -15.34 2.37
CA LEU A 202 -10.78 -16.34 3.24
C LEU A 202 -10.26 -17.51 2.40
N THR A 203 -8.96 -17.72 2.44
CA THR A 203 -8.31 -18.88 1.79
C THR A 203 -7.90 -19.90 2.83
N GLY A 204 -8.17 -21.18 2.58
CA GLY A 204 -7.83 -22.29 3.49
C GLY A 204 -6.95 -23.32 2.83
N TRP A 205 -6.00 -23.85 3.59
CA TRP A 205 -5.18 -25.02 3.22
C TRP A 205 -5.73 -26.25 3.92
N PRO A 206 -6.33 -27.22 3.19
CA PRO A 206 -6.80 -28.47 3.78
C PRO A 206 -5.69 -29.18 4.56
N ASP A 207 -6.03 -29.68 5.76
CA ASP A 207 -5.07 -30.50 6.54
C ASP A 207 -5.05 -31.93 5.99
N ALA A 208 -3.97 -32.28 5.27
CA ALA A 208 -3.79 -33.61 4.69
C ALA A 208 -3.72 -34.75 5.73
N ARG A 209 -3.62 -34.42 7.03
CA ARG A 209 -3.59 -35.39 8.14
C ARG A 209 -4.97 -35.64 8.75
N SER A 210 -5.98 -34.87 8.35
CA SER A 210 -7.34 -34.97 8.87
C SER A 210 -8.24 -35.74 7.88
N ASP A 211 -9.09 -36.61 8.41
CA ASP A 211 -10.14 -37.29 7.64
C ASP A 211 -11.34 -36.37 7.36
N ASP A 212 -11.49 -35.23 8.10
CA ASP A 212 -12.50 -34.22 7.84
C ASP A 212 -11.99 -33.23 6.78
N PRO A 213 -12.61 -33.18 5.59
CA PRO A 213 -12.22 -32.27 4.51
C PRO A 213 -12.38 -30.78 4.85
N ASN A 214 -13.09 -30.44 5.93
CA ASN A 214 -13.27 -29.07 6.38
C ASN A 214 -12.16 -28.62 7.35
N THR A 215 -11.29 -29.52 7.79
CA THR A 215 -10.17 -29.18 8.66
C THR A 215 -9.09 -28.47 7.85
N MET A 216 -8.74 -27.25 8.26
CA MET A 216 -7.70 -26.45 7.62
C MET A 216 -6.46 -26.37 8.52
N ALA A 217 -5.30 -26.66 7.93
CA ALA A 217 -4.01 -26.50 8.59
C ALA A 217 -3.59 -25.02 8.69
N LEU A 218 -4.03 -24.21 7.74
CA LEU A 218 -3.74 -22.78 7.65
C LEU A 218 -4.96 -22.07 7.03
N ARG A 219 -5.26 -20.88 7.51
CA ARG A 219 -6.18 -19.94 6.86
C ARG A 219 -5.53 -18.59 6.69
N ILE A 220 -5.77 -17.94 5.55
CA ILE A 220 -5.41 -16.54 5.34
C ILE A 220 -6.69 -15.73 5.26
N HIS A 221 -6.87 -14.86 6.24
CA HIS A 221 -7.91 -13.84 6.25
C HIS A 221 -7.35 -12.60 5.58
N SER A 222 -7.94 -12.13 4.49
CA SER A 222 -7.43 -10.98 3.73
C SER A 222 -8.52 -9.94 3.49
N HIS A 223 -8.14 -8.68 3.67
CA HIS A 223 -8.97 -7.51 3.34
C HIS A 223 -8.19 -6.55 2.45
N PHE A 224 -8.70 -6.29 1.26
CA PHE A 224 -8.32 -5.13 0.47
C PHE A 224 -9.17 -3.92 0.85
N SER A 225 -8.57 -2.74 0.96
CA SER A 225 -9.26 -1.45 1.04
C SER A 225 -8.89 -0.62 -0.19
N GLY A 226 -9.74 -0.62 -1.18
CA GLY A 226 -9.35 -0.22 -2.53
C GLY A 226 -8.31 -1.16 -3.14
N LEU A 227 -7.64 -0.71 -4.20
CA LEU A 227 -6.62 -1.50 -4.91
C LEU A 227 -5.20 -1.27 -4.41
N GLY A 228 -4.98 -0.29 -3.50
CA GLY A 228 -3.63 0.11 -3.11
C GLY A 228 -2.94 -0.84 -2.16
N PHE A 229 -3.67 -1.57 -1.33
CA PHE A 229 -3.09 -2.51 -0.37
C PHE A 229 -4.09 -3.54 0.12
N ALA A 230 -3.55 -4.64 0.65
CA ALA A 230 -4.25 -5.65 1.43
C ALA A 230 -3.61 -5.81 2.80
N ILE A 231 -4.43 -6.09 3.80
CA ILE A 231 -4.01 -6.59 5.11
C ILE A 231 -4.48 -8.03 5.26
N SER A 232 -3.62 -8.87 5.84
CA SER A 232 -3.90 -10.29 6.03
C SER A 232 -3.45 -10.78 7.40
N VAL A 233 -4.12 -11.81 7.91
CA VAL A 233 -3.70 -12.58 9.09
C VAL A 233 -3.60 -14.05 8.70
N PHE A 234 -2.50 -14.70 9.09
CA PHE A 234 -2.18 -16.10 8.80
C PHE A 234 -2.52 -16.97 10.01
N GLU A 235 -3.79 -17.36 10.14
CA GLU A 235 -4.27 -18.25 11.19
C GLU A 235 -3.68 -19.66 11.03
N GLY A 236 -3.08 -20.18 12.11
CA GLY A 236 -2.37 -21.47 12.10
C GLY A 236 -0.88 -21.36 11.79
N SER A 237 -0.39 -20.17 11.43
CA SER A 237 1.04 -19.87 11.28
C SER A 237 1.40 -18.65 12.13
N ALA A 238 1.55 -18.83 13.44
CA ALA A 238 1.89 -17.81 14.42
C ALA A 238 0.90 -16.61 14.47
N ASN A 239 -0.19 -16.60 13.70
CA ASN A 239 -1.15 -15.51 13.56
C ASN A 239 -0.48 -14.15 13.22
N HIS A 240 0.63 -14.19 12.47
CA HIS A 240 1.30 -12.98 12.02
C HIS A 240 0.42 -12.17 11.09
N ARG A 241 0.65 -10.87 11.08
CA ARG A 241 -0.04 -9.92 10.21
C ARG A 241 0.86 -9.49 9.06
N LEU A 242 0.24 -9.15 7.95
CA LEU A 242 0.93 -8.77 6.73
C LEU A 242 0.23 -7.58 6.09
N ILE A 243 0.98 -6.59 5.64
CA ILE A 243 0.58 -5.66 4.57
C ILE A 243 1.29 -6.06 3.29
N PHE A 244 0.51 -6.07 2.22
CA PHE A 244 0.99 -6.14 0.85
C PHE A 244 0.38 -4.98 0.07
N ALA A 245 1.22 -4.04 -0.41
CA ALA A 245 0.77 -2.83 -1.08
C ALA A 245 1.41 -2.70 -2.46
N CYS A 246 0.66 -2.10 -3.39
CA CYS A 246 1.09 -1.82 -4.74
C CYS A 246 0.70 -0.40 -5.10
N THR A 247 1.69 0.48 -5.28
CA THR A 247 1.50 1.91 -5.51
C THR A 247 2.00 2.30 -6.90
N PRO A 248 1.14 2.79 -7.80
CA PRO A 248 1.55 3.24 -9.12
C PRO A 248 2.59 4.36 -9.05
N VAL A 249 3.73 4.18 -9.69
CA VAL A 249 4.76 5.22 -9.87
C VAL A 249 4.43 6.06 -11.09
N GLU A 250 4.22 5.39 -12.21
CA GLU A 250 3.79 5.96 -13.49
C GLU A 250 3.10 4.87 -14.31
N ASP A 251 2.68 5.17 -15.52
CA ASP A 251 2.10 4.16 -16.39
C ASP A 251 3.06 2.97 -16.58
N GLU A 252 2.52 1.77 -16.44
CA GLU A 252 3.21 0.50 -16.53
C GLU A 252 4.23 0.19 -15.41
N LYS A 253 4.26 1.00 -14.31
CA LYS A 253 5.18 0.78 -13.19
C LYS A 253 4.53 1.04 -11.84
N SER A 254 4.80 0.17 -10.89
CA SER A 254 4.42 0.35 -9.47
C SER A 254 5.57 0.00 -8.54
N ASP A 255 5.57 0.62 -7.37
CA ASP A 255 6.35 0.13 -6.23
C ASP A 255 5.51 -0.83 -5.41
N MET A 256 6.13 -1.89 -4.96
CA MET A 256 5.49 -2.88 -4.09
C MET A 256 6.10 -2.83 -2.71
N PHE A 257 5.24 -2.86 -1.70
CA PHE A 257 5.64 -2.84 -0.30
C PHE A 257 5.11 -4.09 0.39
N TYR A 258 5.94 -4.65 1.23
CA TYR A 258 5.64 -5.83 2.01
C TYR A 258 6.13 -5.64 3.43
N SER A 259 5.26 -5.83 4.42
CA SER A 259 5.61 -5.71 5.84
C SER A 259 4.90 -6.77 6.66
N ILE A 260 5.65 -7.44 7.52
CA ILE A 260 5.15 -8.49 8.41
C ILE A 260 5.26 -8.03 9.86
N TRP A 261 4.16 -8.05 10.60
CA TRP A 261 4.13 -7.99 12.05
C TRP A 261 4.19 -9.41 12.59
N TRP A 262 5.36 -9.83 13.01
CA TRP A 262 5.57 -11.14 13.63
C TRP A 262 5.32 -11.05 15.15
N PRO A 263 4.52 -11.96 15.74
CA PRO A 263 4.30 -11.96 17.18
C PRO A 263 5.62 -12.06 17.96
N ARG A 264 5.72 -11.32 19.05
CA ARG A 264 6.87 -11.38 19.95
C ARG A 264 7.01 -12.77 20.56
N LEU A 265 8.24 -13.17 20.81
CA LEU A 265 8.48 -14.36 21.64
C LEU A 265 8.02 -14.07 23.08
N PRO A 266 7.52 -15.08 23.81
CA PRO A 266 7.11 -14.92 25.18
C PRO A 266 8.19 -14.29 26.06
N GLY A 267 7.90 -13.13 26.65
CA GLY A 267 8.83 -12.38 27.53
C GLY A 267 9.91 -11.59 26.80
N ASP A 268 9.88 -11.50 25.48
CA ASP A 268 10.81 -10.66 24.71
C ASP A 268 10.26 -9.23 24.53
N GLU A 269 10.91 -8.26 25.17
CA GLU A 269 10.61 -6.83 25.11
C GLU A 269 11.57 -6.07 24.18
N SER A 270 12.47 -6.77 23.49
CA SER A 270 13.47 -6.13 22.62
C SER A 270 12.81 -5.38 21.44
N GLU A 271 13.33 -4.20 21.10
CA GLU A 271 12.86 -3.44 19.92
C GLU A 271 13.24 -4.15 18.62
N VAL A 272 14.39 -4.83 18.61
CA VAL A 272 14.91 -5.55 17.45
C VAL A 272 14.62 -7.04 17.62
N PRO A 273 14.00 -7.69 16.62
CA PRO A 273 13.70 -9.12 16.72
C PRO A 273 14.99 -9.96 16.80
N PRO A 274 14.98 -11.07 17.57
CA PRO A 274 16.12 -11.98 17.63
C PRO A 274 16.49 -12.55 16.24
N PRO A 275 17.78 -12.79 15.96
CA PRO A 275 18.24 -13.31 14.66
C PRO A 275 17.51 -14.60 14.23
N SER A 276 17.18 -15.50 15.17
CA SER A 276 16.42 -16.73 14.87
C SER A 276 15.02 -16.47 14.35
N VAL A 277 14.38 -15.37 14.79
CA VAL A 277 13.06 -14.95 14.29
C VAL A 277 13.23 -14.32 12.91
N VAL A 278 14.22 -13.44 12.73
CA VAL A 278 14.53 -12.83 11.43
C VAL A 278 14.79 -13.92 10.37
N ASP A 279 15.66 -14.88 10.66
CA ASP A 279 15.98 -16.00 9.75
C ASP A 279 14.75 -16.84 9.40
N LYS A 280 13.85 -17.04 10.35
CA LYS A 280 12.60 -17.77 10.12
C LYS A 280 11.67 -17.01 9.18
N VAL A 281 11.43 -15.74 9.46
CA VAL A 281 10.53 -14.88 8.66
C VAL A 281 11.08 -14.71 7.24
N GLU A 282 12.39 -14.48 7.10
CA GLU A 282 13.05 -14.36 5.79
C GLU A 282 12.82 -15.61 4.93
N ARG A 283 13.12 -16.79 5.48
CA ARG A 283 13.02 -18.04 4.71
C ARG A 283 11.61 -18.48 4.39
N GLN A 284 10.64 -18.17 5.25
CA GLN A 284 9.28 -18.71 5.11
C GLN A 284 8.31 -17.75 4.44
N PHE A 285 8.56 -16.43 4.51
CA PHE A 285 7.57 -15.44 4.09
C PHE A 285 8.14 -14.32 3.21
N LEU A 286 9.29 -13.73 3.55
CA LEU A 286 9.79 -12.58 2.78
C LEU A 286 10.31 -12.98 1.38
N GLY A 287 10.75 -14.23 1.21
CA GLY A 287 11.18 -14.75 -0.08
C GLY A 287 10.03 -15.01 -1.06
N THR A 288 8.86 -15.40 -0.56
CA THR A 288 7.73 -15.86 -1.41
C THR A 288 7.11 -14.75 -2.26
N VAL A 289 7.15 -13.50 -1.80
CA VAL A 289 6.62 -12.35 -2.56
C VAL A 289 7.31 -12.17 -3.91
N TRP A 290 8.60 -12.47 -3.97
CA TRP A 290 9.39 -12.32 -5.19
C TRP A 290 9.04 -13.35 -6.26
N GLU A 291 8.51 -14.51 -5.87
CA GLU A 291 8.07 -15.56 -6.78
C GLU A 291 6.87 -15.09 -7.63
N ASP A 292 5.94 -14.33 -7.05
CA ASP A 292 4.84 -13.69 -7.78
C ASP A 292 5.36 -12.64 -8.78
N LEU A 293 6.34 -11.83 -8.39
CA LEU A 293 6.93 -10.81 -9.27
C LEU A 293 7.54 -11.43 -10.52
N ASP A 294 8.17 -12.60 -10.41
CA ASP A 294 8.74 -13.29 -11.57
C ASP A 294 7.67 -13.70 -12.59
N ILE A 295 6.43 -13.98 -12.13
CA ILE A 295 5.30 -14.22 -13.02
C ILE A 295 4.78 -12.90 -13.59
N TRP A 296 4.49 -11.89 -12.74
CA TRP A 296 3.87 -10.63 -13.16
C TRP A 296 4.73 -9.82 -14.13
N ARG A 297 6.05 -9.88 -14.04
CA ARG A 297 6.99 -9.20 -14.96
C ARG A 297 6.77 -9.61 -16.41
N TYR A 298 6.29 -10.82 -16.67
CA TYR A 298 6.09 -11.37 -18.00
C TYR A 298 4.63 -11.64 -18.34
N GLN A 299 3.71 -11.43 -17.41
CA GLN A 299 2.29 -11.67 -17.58
C GLN A 299 1.66 -10.62 -18.51
N ARG A 300 0.65 -11.05 -19.28
CA ARG A 300 -0.23 -10.17 -20.08
C ARG A 300 -1.62 -10.17 -19.47
N TYR A 301 -2.25 -9.01 -19.47
CA TYR A 301 -3.65 -8.93 -19.07
C TYR A 301 -4.54 -9.68 -20.06
N VAL A 302 -5.45 -10.50 -19.55
CA VAL A 302 -6.47 -11.20 -20.32
C VAL A 302 -7.84 -10.67 -19.90
N GLU A 303 -8.51 -9.96 -20.80
CA GLU A 303 -9.78 -9.31 -20.51
C GLU A 303 -10.88 -10.31 -20.11
N ASN A 304 -10.99 -11.39 -20.88
CA ASN A 304 -11.98 -12.47 -20.65
C ASN A 304 -11.23 -13.79 -20.40
N PRO A 305 -10.67 -14.00 -19.19
CA PRO A 305 -9.88 -15.19 -18.92
C PRO A 305 -10.76 -16.44 -18.85
N PRO A 306 -10.32 -17.56 -19.42
CA PRO A 306 -11.00 -18.86 -19.32
C PRO A 306 -10.75 -19.46 -17.92
N LEU A 307 -11.51 -19.02 -16.94
CA LEU A 307 -11.34 -19.42 -15.53
C LEU A 307 -11.86 -20.83 -15.26
N ALA A 308 -11.18 -21.55 -14.36
CA ALA A 308 -11.68 -22.79 -13.79
C ALA A 308 -12.95 -22.50 -12.95
N LYS A 309 -13.86 -23.49 -12.84
CA LYS A 309 -15.13 -23.28 -12.12
C LYS A 309 -14.94 -22.89 -10.65
N VAL A 310 -13.87 -23.37 -10.01
CA VAL A 310 -13.59 -23.11 -8.60
C VAL A 310 -13.18 -21.64 -8.34
N ASP A 311 -12.53 -21.00 -9.31
CA ASP A 311 -11.99 -19.64 -9.17
C ASP A 311 -12.90 -18.57 -9.83
N ALA A 312 -13.76 -18.99 -10.77
CA ALA A 312 -14.48 -18.09 -11.65
C ALA A 312 -15.35 -17.06 -10.92
N LYS A 313 -16.11 -17.48 -9.90
CA LYS A 313 -17.04 -16.58 -9.20
C LYS A 313 -16.30 -15.50 -8.39
N PRO A 314 -15.38 -15.84 -7.46
CA PRO A 314 -14.66 -14.85 -6.69
C PRO A 314 -13.80 -13.95 -7.59
N TYR A 315 -13.13 -14.51 -8.60
CA TYR A 315 -12.28 -13.75 -9.51
C TYR A 315 -13.07 -12.68 -10.29
N MET A 316 -14.20 -13.07 -10.90
CA MET A 316 -15.05 -12.11 -11.65
C MET A 316 -15.73 -11.09 -10.73
N ALA A 317 -16.08 -11.48 -9.50
CA ALA A 317 -16.61 -10.54 -8.51
C ALA A 317 -15.55 -9.49 -8.10
N MET A 318 -14.31 -9.90 -7.92
CA MET A 318 -13.20 -9.00 -7.64
C MET A 318 -12.97 -8.01 -8.80
N ARG A 319 -12.94 -8.48 -10.05
CA ARG A 319 -12.83 -7.60 -11.24
C ARG A 319 -13.96 -6.58 -11.33
N LYS A 320 -15.20 -6.99 -11.01
CA LYS A 320 -16.34 -6.09 -10.95
C LYS A 320 -16.20 -5.05 -9.85
N TRP A 321 -15.76 -5.49 -8.65
CA TRP A 321 -15.50 -4.60 -7.52
C TRP A 321 -14.42 -3.57 -7.84
N ALA A 322 -13.34 -3.97 -8.52
CA ALA A 322 -12.22 -3.11 -8.88
C ALA A 322 -12.63 -1.92 -9.77
N GLN A 323 -13.70 -2.05 -10.57
CA GLN A 323 -14.14 -0.99 -11.50
C GLN A 323 -14.52 0.32 -10.81
N GLN A 324 -14.96 0.28 -9.56
CA GLN A 324 -15.34 1.48 -8.80
C GLN A 324 -14.17 2.45 -8.52
N PHE A 325 -12.93 1.97 -8.60
CA PHE A 325 -11.74 2.77 -8.29
C PHE A 325 -11.13 3.47 -9.52
N TYR A 326 -11.74 3.26 -10.69
CA TYR A 326 -11.37 3.93 -11.92
C TYR A 326 -12.31 5.09 -12.20
N GLU A 327 -11.77 6.17 -12.76
CA GLU A 327 -12.66 7.20 -13.29
C GLU A 327 -13.49 6.61 -14.42
N VAL A 328 -14.80 6.77 -14.34
CA VAL A 328 -15.67 6.52 -15.47
C VAL A 328 -15.40 7.65 -16.48
N PRO A 329 -14.89 7.38 -17.68
CA PRO A 329 -14.77 8.42 -18.69
C PRO A 329 -16.15 9.06 -18.90
N PRO A 330 -16.23 10.40 -19.07
CA PRO A 330 -17.50 11.04 -19.33
C PRO A 330 -18.13 10.36 -20.54
N VAL A 331 -19.38 9.93 -20.37
CA VAL A 331 -20.17 9.35 -21.47
C VAL A 331 -20.15 10.38 -22.59
N ARG A 332 -19.47 10.07 -23.71
CA ARG A 332 -19.50 10.94 -24.88
C ARG A 332 -20.94 10.98 -25.36
N SER A 333 -21.59 12.12 -25.10
CA SER A 333 -22.95 12.45 -25.62
C SER A 333 -22.92 12.55 -27.13
#